data_6a350db5400a4d04d1648e19cb4469bc
#
_entry.id   6a350db5400a4d04d1648e19cb4469bc
#
_cell.length_a   1.000
_cell.length_b   1.000
_cell.length_c   1.000
_cell.angle_alpha   90.00
_cell.angle_beta   90.00
_cell.angle_gamma   90.00
#
_symmetry.space_group_name_H-M   'P 1'
#
loop_
_entity.id
_entity.type
_entity.pdbx_description
1 polymer ?
#
loop_
_entity_poly.entity_id
_entity_poly.type
_entity_poly.pdbx_seq_one_letter_code
_entity_poly.pdbx_strand_id
1 'polypeptide(L)'
;MLSQSFNNTGTPFFPSIAKDSTLSKVLEVVECCLLGFPEKCWQTMFNRDNTLTPDNVDETDFNTELSHHLSLEFAFFSLSGQFTVRPEYPENRSQASHSKKGLRRQIDLAVRSANGKRILAIEGKRLHDPNDKQYVRGNTGGIARFKREDHGKELGFACMVGYVQQETFAFWHKKVNQWISNEMSTVGNTISWDESDLLSTPESRSECLVACQSIHLRLKEAPIALTHYWVSMVHLR
;
A
#
# COMPACT_ATOMS: atom_id res chain seq x y z
N MET A 1 13.76 -5.99 -25.27
CA MET A 1 14.58 -5.78 -24.07
C MET A 1 14.62 -4.28 -23.79
N LEU A 2 13.89 -3.81 -22.77
CA LEU A 2 13.99 -2.43 -22.32
C LEU A 2 15.13 -2.39 -21.29
N SER A 3 16.26 -1.81 -21.64
CA SER A 3 17.35 -1.54 -20.71
C SER A 3 16.86 -0.50 -19.69
N GLN A 4 16.72 -0.89 -18.43
CA GLN A 4 16.47 0.04 -17.33
C GLN A 4 17.72 0.88 -17.12
N SER A 5 17.63 2.19 -17.30
CA SER A 5 18.68 3.11 -16.89
C SER A 5 18.48 3.43 -15.40
N PHE A 6 19.41 2.98 -14.57
CA PHE A 6 19.49 3.41 -13.18
C PHE A 6 20.26 4.73 -13.10
N ASN A 7 19.74 5.67 -12.33
CA ASN A 7 20.55 6.82 -11.93
C ASN A 7 21.64 6.36 -10.95
N ASN A 8 22.79 7.04 -10.91
CA ASN A 8 23.93 6.75 -10.04
C ASN A 8 23.64 6.73 -8.52
N THR A 9 22.40 6.97 -8.11
CA THR A 9 21.92 6.92 -6.72
C THR A 9 21.20 5.60 -6.37
N GLY A 10 21.12 4.63 -7.30
CA GLY A 10 20.47 3.34 -7.05
C GLY A 10 18.93 3.38 -6.89
N THR A 11 18.29 4.54 -7.07
CA THR A 11 16.83 4.68 -6.97
C THR A 11 16.20 4.36 -8.31
N PRO A 12 15.25 3.40 -8.42
CA PRO A 12 14.54 3.18 -9.65
C PRO A 12 13.78 4.43 -10.05
N PHE A 13 14.08 4.97 -11.22
CA PHE A 13 13.40 6.13 -11.75
C PHE A 13 12.09 5.68 -12.44
N PHE A 14 10.95 6.14 -11.93
CA PHE A 14 9.64 5.94 -12.55
C PHE A 14 9.26 7.14 -13.43
N PRO A 15 9.63 7.16 -14.72
CA PRO A 15 9.37 8.31 -15.59
C PRO A 15 7.87 8.61 -15.78
N SER A 16 6.99 7.62 -15.52
CA SER A 16 5.54 7.79 -15.61
C SER A 16 4.95 8.62 -14.47
N ILE A 17 5.50 8.54 -13.25
CA ILE A 17 5.02 9.33 -12.09
C ILE A 17 5.40 10.78 -12.25
N ALA A 18 6.63 11.07 -12.69
CA ALA A 18 7.11 12.43 -12.89
C ALA A 18 6.32 13.23 -13.95
N LYS A 19 5.56 12.55 -14.81
CA LYS A 19 4.75 13.17 -15.86
C LYS A 19 3.29 13.42 -15.48
N ASP A 20 2.76 12.69 -14.49
CA ASP A 20 1.39 12.87 -14.03
C ASP A 20 1.35 13.81 -12.81
N SER A 21 1.10 15.09 -13.08
CA SER A 21 0.99 16.12 -12.04
C SER A 21 -0.14 15.83 -11.04
N THR A 22 -1.18 15.11 -11.46
CA THR A 22 -2.32 14.73 -10.61
C THR A 22 -1.90 13.65 -9.61
N LEU A 23 -1.24 12.60 -10.08
CA LEU A 23 -0.74 11.53 -9.22
C LEU A 23 0.30 12.05 -8.23
N SER A 24 1.22 12.93 -8.68
CA SER A 24 2.22 13.53 -7.80
C SER A 24 1.60 14.31 -6.64
N LYS A 25 0.55 15.13 -6.91
CA LYS A 25 -0.18 15.84 -5.86
C LYS A 25 -0.88 14.89 -4.88
N VAL A 26 -1.50 13.83 -5.41
CA VAL A 26 -2.17 12.82 -4.58
C VAL A 26 -1.16 12.13 -3.66
N LEU A 27 0.03 11.77 -4.18
CA LEU A 27 1.08 11.14 -3.39
C LEU A 27 1.65 12.08 -2.32
N GLU A 28 1.80 13.36 -2.62
CA GLU A 28 2.21 14.38 -1.64
C GLU A 28 1.24 14.44 -0.47
N VAL A 29 -0.08 14.47 -0.73
CA VAL A 29 -1.09 14.45 0.32
C VAL A 29 -1.05 13.15 1.13
N VAL A 30 -0.87 12.00 0.47
CA VAL A 30 -0.73 10.71 1.16
C VAL A 30 0.49 10.72 2.09
N GLU A 31 1.63 11.19 1.61
CA GLU A 31 2.86 11.24 2.41
C GLU A 31 2.70 12.23 3.59
N CYS A 32 2.14 13.42 3.37
CA CYS A 32 1.85 14.39 4.44
C CYS A 32 0.90 13.78 5.51
N CYS A 33 -0.13 13.06 5.08
CA CYS A 33 -1.02 12.36 6.01
C CYS A 33 -0.25 11.33 6.84
N LEU A 34 0.58 10.50 6.21
CA LEU A 34 1.31 9.43 6.86
C LEU A 34 2.38 9.93 7.84
N LEU A 35 2.97 11.11 7.62
CA LEU A 35 3.91 11.73 8.55
C LEU A 35 3.30 12.00 9.93
N GLY A 36 2.05 12.42 9.99
CA GLY A 36 1.33 12.67 11.24
C GLY A 36 0.40 11.55 11.68
N PHE A 37 0.28 10.49 10.86
CA PHE A 37 -0.72 9.45 11.07
C PHE A 37 -0.57 8.70 12.40
N PRO A 38 0.63 8.26 12.83
CA PRO A 38 0.76 7.51 14.07
C PRO A 38 0.13 8.23 15.26
N GLU A 39 0.53 9.48 15.50
CA GLU A 39 0.03 10.26 16.62
C GLU A 39 -1.48 10.51 16.54
N LYS A 40 -1.97 10.97 15.39
CA LYS A 40 -3.39 11.26 15.18
C LYS A 40 -4.25 10.00 15.30
N CYS A 41 -3.82 8.91 14.69
CA CYS A 41 -4.48 7.62 14.74
C CYS A 41 -4.61 7.13 16.19
N TRP A 42 -3.50 7.14 16.92
CA TRP A 42 -3.48 6.69 18.31
C TRP A 42 -4.37 7.54 19.21
N GLN A 43 -4.29 8.86 19.10
CA GLN A 43 -5.17 9.76 19.88
C GLN A 43 -6.64 9.47 19.62
N THR A 44 -7.03 9.26 18.36
CA THR A 44 -8.42 8.96 18.00
C THR A 44 -8.87 7.61 18.54
N MET A 45 -8.05 6.58 18.39
CA MET A 45 -8.38 5.23 18.82
C MET A 45 -8.41 5.11 20.34
N PHE A 46 -7.41 5.66 21.04
CA PHE A 46 -7.32 5.63 22.49
C PHE A 46 -8.46 6.41 23.18
N ASN A 47 -8.91 7.52 22.57
CA ASN A 47 -10.08 8.26 23.07
C ASN A 47 -11.39 7.46 22.95
N ARG A 48 -11.48 6.52 22.01
CA ARG A 48 -12.61 5.59 21.88
C ARG A 48 -12.55 4.42 22.84
N ASP A 49 -11.36 3.87 23.00
CA ASP A 49 -11.10 2.71 23.85
C ASP A 49 -9.68 2.80 24.43
N ASN A 50 -9.61 3.15 25.71
CA ASN A 50 -8.34 3.29 26.44
C ASN A 50 -7.65 1.97 26.79
N THR A 51 -8.25 0.84 26.41
CA THR A 51 -7.64 -0.50 26.57
C THR A 51 -6.83 -0.92 25.34
N LEU A 52 -6.90 -0.13 24.25
CA LEU A 52 -6.16 -0.43 23.03
C LEU A 52 -4.65 -0.31 23.25
N THR A 53 -3.95 -1.24 22.65
CA THR A 53 -2.49 -1.25 22.58
C THR A 53 -2.07 -1.46 21.12
N PRO A 54 -0.86 -1.07 20.69
CA PRO A 54 -0.40 -1.31 19.33
C PRO A 54 -0.54 -2.76 18.88
N ASP A 55 -0.49 -3.71 19.79
CA ASP A 55 -0.53 -5.15 19.49
C ASP A 55 -1.96 -5.67 19.24
N ASN A 56 -2.99 -5.06 19.86
CA ASN A 56 -4.38 -5.52 19.72
C ASN A 56 -5.21 -4.77 18.70
N VAL A 57 -4.66 -3.74 18.05
CA VAL A 57 -5.29 -3.04 16.94
C VAL A 57 -5.14 -3.83 15.64
N ASP A 58 -6.21 -4.02 14.92
CA ASP A 58 -6.19 -4.77 13.66
C ASP A 58 -5.97 -3.89 12.41
N GLU A 59 -5.81 -4.55 11.26
CA GLU A 59 -5.59 -3.89 9.97
C GLU A 59 -6.79 -3.01 9.56
N THR A 60 -7.99 -3.47 9.86
CA THR A 60 -9.24 -2.76 9.51
C THR A 60 -9.37 -1.45 10.28
N ASP A 61 -8.97 -1.46 11.55
CA ASP A 61 -8.97 -0.26 12.38
C ASP A 61 -8.01 0.79 11.81
N PHE A 62 -6.76 0.40 11.51
CA PHE A 62 -5.79 1.30 10.90
C PHE A 62 -6.25 1.83 9.55
N ASN A 63 -6.82 0.99 8.69
CA ASN A 63 -7.32 1.41 7.38
C ASN A 63 -8.50 2.38 7.50
N THR A 64 -9.37 2.18 8.50
CA THR A 64 -10.48 3.09 8.79
C THR A 64 -9.98 4.47 9.21
N GLU A 65 -9.03 4.50 10.15
CA GLU A 65 -8.42 5.77 10.59
C GLU A 65 -7.64 6.45 9.45
N LEU A 66 -6.88 5.69 8.67
CA LEU A 66 -6.17 6.24 7.51
C LEU A 66 -7.13 6.86 6.50
N SER A 67 -8.26 6.22 6.22
CA SER A 67 -9.30 6.77 5.34
C SER A 67 -9.83 8.11 5.83
N HIS A 68 -10.09 8.20 7.14
CA HIS A 68 -10.58 9.41 7.78
C HIS A 68 -9.53 10.53 7.69
N HIS A 69 -8.30 10.26 8.10
CA HIS A 69 -7.23 11.26 8.10
C HIS A 69 -6.85 11.72 6.69
N LEU A 70 -6.81 10.81 5.71
CA LEU A 70 -6.61 11.20 4.31
C LEU A 70 -7.70 12.14 3.81
N SER A 71 -8.96 11.89 4.17
CA SER A 71 -10.07 12.77 3.78
C SER A 71 -9.91 14.18 4.36
N LEU A 72 -9.43 14.28 5.60
CA LEU A 72 -9.12 15.58 6.24
C LEU A 72 -7.94 16.27 5.56
N GLU A 73 -6.87 15.55 5.22
CA GLU A 73 -5.71 16.11 4.53
C GLU A 73 -6.09 16.62 3.13
N PHE A 74 -6.89 15.88 2.35
CA PHE A 74 -7.39 16.38 1.08
C PHE A 74 -8.23 17.66 1.23
N ALA A 75 -8.98 17.78 2.31
CA ALA A 75 -9.72 19.02 2.63
C ALA A 75 -8.76 20.17 3.00
N PHE A 76 -7.74 19.90 3.80
CA PHE A 76 -6.72 20.88 4.19
C PHE A 76 -5.98 21.43 2.97
N PHE A 77 -5.59 20.58 2.04
CA PHE A 77 -4.95 21.00 0.78
C PHE A 77 -5.93 21.61 -0.25
N SER A 78 -7.19 21.86 0.15
CA SER A 78 -8.26 22.37 -0.75
C SER A 78 -8.50 21.51 -1.99
N LEU A 79 -8.26 20.21 -1.87
CA LEU A 79 -8.41 19.23 -2.95
C LEU A 79 -9.67 18.36 -2.83
N SER A 80 -10.46 18.53 -1.77
CA SER A 80 -11.69 17.74 -1.53
C SER A 80 -12.74 17.85 -2.65
N GLY A 81 -12.76 18.97 -3.38
CA GLY A 81 -13.59 19.12 -4.58
C GLY A 81 -13.07 18.39 -5.82
N GLN A 82 -11.80 17.96 -5.81
CA GLN A 82 -11.15 17.28 -6.92
C GLN A 82 -11.01 15.77 -6.68
N PHE A 83 -10.83 15.36 -5.42
CA PHE A 83 -10.57 13.98 -5.02
C PHE A 83 -11.45 13.56 -3.85
N THR A 84 -11.77 12.27 -3.82
CA THR A 84 -12.42 11.61 -2.69
C THR A 84 -11.64 10.38 -2.30
N VAL A 85 -11.53 10.14 -0.98
CA VAL A 85 -10.99 8.89 -0.42
C VAL A 85 -12.18 8.02 -0.03
N ARG A 86 -12.16 6.77 -0.44
CA ARG A 86 -13.22 5.82 -0.09
C ARG A 86 -12.62 4.46 0.22
N PRO A 87 -13.12 3.75 1.24
CA PRO A 87 -12.95 2.31 1.32
C PRO A 87 -13.53 1.70 0.04
N GLU A 88 -12.79 0.82 -0.62
CA GLU A 88 -13.30 0.22 -1.85
C GLU A 88 -14.07 -1.06 -1.55
N TYR A 89 -15.34 -1.02 -1.92
CA TYR A 89 -16.16 -2.21 -2.04
C TYR A 89 -15.80 -2.93 -3.36
N PRO A 90 -16.01 -4.24 -3.46
CA PRO A 90 -15.45 -5.09 -4.51
C PRO A 90 -15.70 -4.57 -5.92
N GLU A 91 -14.64 -4.60 -6.72
CA GLU A 91 -14.74 -4.45 -8.17
C GLU A 91 -15.58 -5.60 -8.74
N ASN A 92 -16.51 -5.24 -9.62
CA ASN A 92 -17.45 -6.13 -10.33
C ASN A 92 -18.70 -6.55 -9.56
N ARG A 93 -19.67 -5.63 -9.52
CA ARG A 93 -21.05 -6.04 -9.66
C ARG A 93 -21.36 -6.29 -11.13
N SER A 94 -20.81 -7.33 -11.73
CA SER A 94 -21.54 -7.99 -12.81
C SER A 94 -22.73 -8.68 -12.16
N GLN A 95 -23.94 -8.36 -12.61
CA GLN A 95 -25.21 -8.83 -12.05
C GLN A 95 -25.47 -10.34 -12.16
N ALA A 96 -24.46 -11.15 -12.39
CA ALA A 96 -24.58 -12.58 -12.57
C ALA A 96 -23.83 -13.33 -11.48
N SER A 97 -24.39 -13.44 -10.32
CA SER A 97 -24.44 -14.64 -9.48
C SER A 97 -24.82 -14.33 -8.04
N HIS A 98 -26.09 -14.51 -7.72
CA HIS A 98 -26.59 -14.55 -6.34
C HIS A 98 -26.25 -15.86 -5.60
N SER A 99 -25.30 -16.63 -6.09
CA SER A 99 -24.96 -17.92 -5.49
C SER A 99 -23.46 -18.04 -5.27
N LYS A 100 -23.10 -18.04 -4.04
CA LYS A 100 -21.89 -18.39 -3.32
C LYS A 100 -21.27 -17.18 -2.64
N LYS A 101 -21.07 -17.30 -1.33
CA LYS A 101 -20.23 -16.46 -0.48
C LYS A 101 -18.79 -16.46 -1.01
N GLY A 102 -18.55 -15.81 -2.17
CA GLY A 102 -17.22 -15.55 -2.70
C GLY A 102 -16.60 -14.45 -1.86
N LEU A 103 -15.46 -14.71 -1.28
CA LEU A 103 -14.61 -13.69 -0.64
C LEU A 103 -14.48 -12.51 -1.61
N ARG A 104 -15.11 -11.39 -1.24
CA ARG A 104 -15.06 -10.16 -2.03
C ARG A 104 -13.65 -9.62 -1.91
N ARG A 105 -12.97 -9.49 -3.05
CA ARG A 105 -11.64 -8.91 -3.14
C ARG A 105 -11.78 -7.40 -3.00
N GLN A 106 -11.41 -6.85 -1.86
CA GLN A 106 -11.48 -5.41 -1.56
C GLN A 106 -10.07 -4.84 -1.56
N ILE A 107 -9.88 -3.72 -2.26
CA ILE A 107 -8.80 -2.78 -1.94
C ILE A 107 -9.22 -2.03 -0.69
N ASP A 108 -8.28 -1.78 0.21
CA ASP A 108 -8.62 -1.11 1.46
C ASP A 108 -9.09 0.31 1.22
N LEU A 109 -8.36 1.08 0.40
CA LEU A 109 -8.68 2.47 0.10
C LEU A 109 -8.42 2.81 -1.37
N ALA A 110 -9.24 3.70 -1.93
CA ALA A 110 -8.96 4.32 -3.21
C ALA A 110 -9.12 5.83 -3.16
N VAL A 111 -8.21 6.53 -3.84
CA VAL A 111 -8.37 7.94 -4.17
C VAL A 111 -8.99 8.02 -5.56
N ARG A 112 -10.15 8.70 -5.64
CA ARG A 112 -10.89 8.90 -6.89
C ARG A 112 -10.97 10.39 -7.21
N SER A 113 -10.89 10.73 -8.49
CA SER A 113 -11.20 12.07 -8.97
C SER A 113 -12.69 12.37 -8.90
N ALA A 114 -13.06 13.65 -9.06
CA ALA A 114 -14.45 14.11 -9.02
C ALA A 114 -15.36 13.39 -10.03
N ASN A 115 -14.82 12.98 -11.18
CA ASN A 115 -15.55 12.18 -12.18
C ASN A 115 -15.60 10.67 -11.87
N GLY A 116 -15.15 10.26 -10.68
CA GLY A 116 -15.21 8.87 -10.21
C GLY A 116 -14.06 7.98 -10.70
N LYS A 117 -13.13 8.47 -11.54
CA LYS A 117 -11.99 7.69 -12.00
C LYS A 117 -11.05 7.41 -10.82
N ARG A 118 -10.63 6.15 -10.64
CA ARG A 118 -9.59 5.79 -9.65
C ARG A 118 -8.24 6.37 -10.09
N ILE A 119 -7.61 7.10 -9.20
CA ILE A 119 -6.29 7.71 -9.39
C ILE A 119 -5.22 6.90 -8.67
N LEU A 120 -5.54 6.41 -7.47
CA LEU A 120 -4.63 5.65 -6.63
C LEU A 120 -5.39 4.56 -5.88
N ALA A 121 -4.79 3.37 -5.81
CA ALA A 121 -5.19 2.28 -4.92
C ALA A 121 -4.19 2.21 -3.75
N ILE A 122 -4.69 2.02 -2.54
CA ILE A 122 -3.88 1.88 -1.33
C ILE A 122 -4.31 0.60 -0.64
N GLU A 123 -3.36 -0.28 -0.39
CA GLU A 123 -3.53 -1.52 0.39
C GLU A 123 -2.76 -1.40 1.69
N GLY A 124 -3.43 -1.53 2.82
CA GLY A 124 -2.81 -1.55 4.14
C GLY A 124 -2.45 -2.96 4.57
N LYS A 125 -1.34 -3.12 5.28
CA LYS A 125 -0.93 -4.40 5.86
C LYS A 125 -0.20 -4.19 7.18
N ARG A 126 -0.51 -5.03 8.15
CA ARG A 126 0.23 -5.06 9.41
C ARG A 126 1.59 -5.71 9.21
N LEU A 127 2.59 -5.14 9.86
CA LEU A 127 3.93 -5.71 10.01
C LEU A 127 4.17 -5.94 11.51
N HIS A 128 3.67 -7.09 12.03
CA HIS A 128 3.65 -7.42 13.45
C HIS A 128 4.19 -8.83 13.75
N ASP A 129 3.96 -9.79 12.86
CA ASP A 129 4.45 -11.17 13.01
C ASP A 129 5.39 -11.53 11.84
N PRO A 130 6.69 -11.80 12.13
CA PRO A 130 7.66 -12.20 11.10
C PRO A 130 7.33 -13.49 10.37
N ASN A 131 6.34 -14.26 10.80
CA ASN A 131 5.86 -15.47 10.12
C ASN A 131 4.64 -15.21 9.24
N ASP A 132 3.96 -14.07 9.42
CA ASP A 132 2.81 -13.67 8.60
C ASP A 132 3.26 -13.02 7.30
N LYS A 133 3.23 -13.79 6.22
CA LYS A 133 3.68 -13.37 4.89
C LYS A 133 2.62 -12.60 4.09
N GLN A 134 1.51 -12.18 4.71
CA GLN A 134 0.40 -11.51 4.03
C GLN A 134 0.78 -10.17 3.36
N TYR A 135 1.89 -9.57 3.75
CA TYR A 135 2.42 -8.42 3.03
C TYR A 135 2.79 -8.76 1.58
N VAL A 136 3.32 -9.95 1.33
CA VAL A 136 3.82 -10.41 0.03
C VAL A 136 2.85 -11.36 -0.65
N ARG A 137 2.50 -12.49 -0.01
CA ARG A 137 1.85 -13.64 -0.63
C ARG A 137 0.56 -14.07 0.05
N GLY A 138 -0.13 -15.03 -0.61
CA GLY A 138 -1.39 -15.61 -0.16
C GLY A 138 -2.58 -15.04 -0.92
N ASN A 139 -3.77 -15.58 -0.64
CA ASN A 139 -5.01 -15.13 -1.28
C ASN A 139 -5.35 -13.69 -0.93
N THR A 140 -4.90 -13.25 0.25
CA THR A 140 -5.06 -11.89 0.79
C THR A 140 -3.75 -11.11 0.78
N GLY A 141 -2.68 -11.66 0.19
CA GLY A 141 -1.35 -11.03 0.18
C GLY A 141 -1.32 -9.75 -0.66
N GLY A 142 -0.81 -8.66 -0.07
CA GLY A 142 -0.83 -7.33 -0.68
C GLY A 142 -0.18 -7.29 -2.06
N ILE A 143 1.14 -7.57 -2.17
CA ILE A 143 1.85 -7.54 -3.45
C ILE A 143 1.27 -8.55 -4.45
N ALA A 144 1.01 -9.79 -4.00
CA ALA A 144 0.46 -10.83 -4.88
C ALA A 144 -0.90 -10.46 -5.49
N ARG A 145 -1.74 -9.67 -4.77
CA ARG A 145 -3.04 -9.20 -5.29
C ARG A 145 -2.86 -8.22 -6.44
N PHE A 146 -1.88 -7.32 -6.37
CA PHE A 146 -1.54 -6.43 -7.49
C PHE A 146 -1.01 -7.22 -8.69
N LYS A 147 -0.14 -8.21 -8.46
CA LYS A 147 0.39 -9.07 -9.54
C LYS A 147 -0.68 -9.91 -10.22
N ARG A 148 -1.69 -10.39 -9.48
CA ARG A 148 -2.86 -11.11 -10.02
C ARG A 148 -3.92 -10.22 -10.63
N GLU A 149 -3.76 -8.90 -10.58
CA GLU A 149 -4.75 -7.93 -11.04
C GLU A 149 -6.06 -7.98 -10.24
N ASP A 150 -6.00 -8.52 -9.03
CA ASP A 150 -7.10 -8.47 -8.08
C ASP A 150 -7.32 -7.03 -7.58
N HIS A 151 -6.24 -6.23 -7.57
CA HIS A 151 -6.20 -4.83 -7.20
C HIS A 151 -5.50 -3.99 -8.25
N GLY A 152 -5.94 -2.74 -8.39
CA GLY A 152 -5.28 -1.77 -9.26
C GLY A 152 -5.23 -2.16 -10.74
N LYS A 153 -6.20 -2.93 -11.26
CA LYS A 153 -6.17 -3.51 -12.60
C LYS A 153 -5.85 -2.50 -13.69
N GLU A 154 -6.44 -1.30 -13.66
CA GLU A 154 -6.26 -0.25 -14.67
C GLU A 154 -5.21 0.80 -14.29
N LEU A 155 -4.49 0.57 -13.18
CA LEU A 155 -3.49 1.49 -12.67
C LEU A 155 -2.09 1.02 -13.05
N GLY A 156 -1.22 1.96 -13.44
CA GLY A 156 0.21 1.70 -13.57
C GLY A 156 0.99 1.94 -12.27
N PHE A 157 0.29 2.42 -11.22
CA PHE A 157 0.88 2.77 -9.93
C PHE A 157 -0.11 2.55 -8.79
N ALA A 158 0.39 2.11 -7.64
CA ALA A 158 -0.39 1.98 -6.41
C ALA A 158 0.50 2.16 -5.16
N CYS A 159 -0.11 2.22 -3.99
CA CYS A 159 0.59 2.28 -2.71
C CYS A 159 0.28 1.06 -1.85
N MET A 160 1.29 0.65 -1.07
CA MET A 160 1.11 -0.21 0.08
C MET A 160 1.49 0.55 1.34
N VAL A 161 0.64 0.49 2.36
CA VAL A 161 0.93 1.04 3.68
C VAL A 161 1.22 -0.12 4.64
N GLY A 162 2.45 -0.17 5.18
CA GLY A 162 2.85 -1.13 6.18
C GLY A 162 2.75 -0.52 7.58
N TYR A 163 1.83 -1.01 8.42
CA TYR A 163 1.71 -0.59 9.81
C TYR A 163 2.69 -1.40 10.66
N VAL A 164 3.85 -0.82 10.96
CA VAL A 164 4.91 -1.48 11.73
C VAL A 164 4.57 -1.41 13.21
N GLN A 165 4.15 -2.53 13.78
CA GLN A 165 3.74 -2.64 15.19
C GLN A 165 4.85 -3.24 16.07
N GLN A 166 5.80 -3.92 15.49
CA GLN A 166 6.96 -4.52 16.16
C GLN A 166 8.17 -4.42 15.24
N GLU A 167 9.37 -4.55 15.79
CA GLU A 167 10.63 -4.54 15.08
C GLU A 167 10.94 -3.21 14.38
N THR A 168 12.06 -3.15 13.68
CA THR A 168 12.55 -1.96 12.97
C THR A 168 12.21 -1.99 11.48
N PHE A 169 12.26 -0.84 10.82
CA PHE A 169 12.14 -0.75 9.37
C PHE A 169 13.21 -1.60 8.65
N ALA A 170 14.44 -1.60 9.15
CA ALA A 170 15.53 -2.40 8.58
C ALA A 170 15.26 -3.91 8.70
N PHE A 171 14.71 -4.36 9.84
CA PHE A 171 14.30 -5.74 10.01
C PHE A 171 13.23 -6.12 8.97
N TRP A 172 12.17 -5.32 8.85
CA TRP A 172 11.08 -5.60 7.92
C TRP A 172 11.52 -5.53 6.46
N HIS A 173 12.40 -4.61 6.09
CA HIS A 173 12.94 -4.54 4.74
C HIS A 173 13.67 -5.84 4.36
N LYS A 174 14.55 -6.33 5.23
CA LYS A 174 15.22 -7.61 5.04
C LYS A 174 14.23 -8.77 4.96
N LYS A 175 13.23 -8.77 5.84
CA LYS A 175 12.24 -9.85 5.95
C LYS A 175 11.33 -9.93 4.74
N VAL A 176 10.79 -8.80 4.28
CA VAL A 176 9.92 -8.73 3.09
C VAL A 176 10.70 -9.15 1.84
N ASN A 177 11.93 -8.65 1.65
CA ASN A 177 12.77 -9.06 0.53
C ASN A 177 13.13 -10.55 0.59
N GLN A 178 13.35 -11.12 1.78
CA GLN A 178 13.52 -12.56 1.94
C GLN A 178 12.26 -13.34 1.51
N TRP A 179 11.07 -12.87 1.86
CA TRP A 179 9.83 -13.51 1.42
C TRP A 179 9.67 -13.47 -0.10
N ILE A 180 9.98 -12.33 -0.74
CA ILE A 180 9.96 -12.19 -2.20
C ILE A 180 10.96 -13.15 -2.83
N SER A 181 12.20 -13.22 -2.34
CA SER A 181 13.22 -14.15 -2.83
C SER A 181 12.80 -15.61 -2.71
N ASN A 182 12.07 -15.97 -1.65
CA ASN A 182 11.51 -17.31 -1.50
C ASN A 182 10.45 -17.61 -2.56
N GLU A 183 9.61 -16.62 -2.90
CA GLU A 183 8.62 -16.79 -3.99
C GLU A 183 9.29 -16.94 -5.36
N MET A 184 10.40 -16.22 -5.62
CA MET A 184 11.19 -16.39 -6.84
C MET A 184 11.71 -17.83 -7.00
N SER A 185 12.05 -18.47 -5.89
CA SER A 185 12.59 -19.85 -5.86
C SER A 185 11.50 -20.93 -5.83
N THR A 186 10.22 -20.56 -5.69
CA THR A 186 9.13 -21.51 -5.55
C THR A 186 8.63 -21.99 -6.92
N VAL A 187 8.81 -23.27 -7.21
CA VAL A 187 8.33 -23.89 -8.45
C VAL A 187 6.81 -24.03 -8.42
N GLY A 188 6.15 -23.70 -9.54
CA GLY A 188 4.70 -23.85 -9.69
C GLY A 188 3.87 -22.67 -9.18
N ASN A 189 4.48 -21.54 -8.88
CA ASN A 189 3.76 -20.31 -8.62
C ASN A 189 2.88 -19.92 -9.82
N THR A 190 1.65 -19.47 -9.55
CA THR A 190 0.72 -19.00 -10.58
C THR A 190 1.07 -17.61 -11.11
N ILE A 191 1.91 -16.87 -10.38
CA ILE A 191 2.43 -15.55 -10.73
C ILE A 191 3.96 -15.62 -10.71
N SER A 192 4.60 -15.00 -11.70
CA SER A 192 6.06 -14.91 -11.77
C SER A 192 6.58 -13.92 -10.74
N TRP A 193 7.73 -14.22 -10.15
CA TRP A 193 8.47 -13.33 -9.26
C TRP A 193 9.88 -13.19 -9.78
N ASP A 194 10.44 -11.98 -9.76
CA ASP A 194 11.80 -11.69 -10.21
C ASP A 194 12.45 -10.56 -9.38
N GLU A 195 13.66 -10.16 -9.75
CA GLU A 195 14.42 -9.15 -9.01
C GLU A 195 13.76 -7.76 -8.98
N SER A 196 12.90 -7.43 -9.94
CA SER A 196 12.16 -6.17 -9.95
C SER A 196 11.09 -6.09 -8.85
N ASP A 197 10.68 -7.25 -8.33
CA ASP A 197 9.74 -7.35 -7.21
C ASP A 197 10.37 -6.97 -5.86
N LEU A 198 11.72 -7.01 -5.75
CA LEU A 198 12.41 -6.64 -4.53
C LEU A 198 12.21 -5.16 -4.20
N LEU A 199 12.01 -4.86 -2.93
CA LEU A 199 11.91 -3.51 -2.45
C LEU A 199 13.25 -2.80 -2.53
N SER A 200 13.27 -1.59 -3.06
CA SER A 200 14.43 -0.70 -3.03
C SER A 200 14.89 -0.42 -1.59
N THR A 201 16.09 0.11 -1.44
CA THR A 201 16.57 0.60 -0.15
C THR A 201 15.55 1.59 0.45
N PRO A 202 15.20 1.46 1.75
CA PRO A 202 14.30 2.38 2.41
C PRO A 202 14.86 3.81 2.43
N GLU A 203 14.05 4.76 2.02
CA GLU A 203 14.32 6.19 2.14
C GLU A 203 13.58 6.74 3.35
N SER A 204 14.32 7.32 4.30
CA SER A 204 13.69 7.95 5.47
C SER A 204 12.94 9.21 5.06
N ARG A 205 11.68 9.32 5.48
CA ARG A 205 10.86 10.53 5.39
C ARG A 205 10.78 11.24 6.74
N SER A 206 10.82 10.47 7.83
CA SER A 206 10.91 10.93 9.21
C SER A 206 11.36 9.75 10.10
N GLU A 207 11.40 9.98 11.42
CA GLU A 207 11.66 8.91 12.39
C GLU A 207 10.58 7.81 12.38
N CYS A 208 9.34 8.16 12.02
CA CYS A 208 8.20 7.24 12.01
C CYS A 208 7.75 6.81 10.61
N LEU A 209 8.39 7.26 9.53
CA LEU A 209 7.99 6.96 8.14
C LEU A 209 9.19 6.70 7.24
N VAL A 210 9.16 5.59 6.54
CA VAL A 210 10.09 5.30 5.43
C VAL A 210 9.31 4.94 4.16
N ALA A 211 9.94 5.15 3.00
CA ALA A 211 9.40 4.76 1.71
C ALA A 211 10.36 3.80 0.98
N CYS A 212 9.81 2.77 0.35
CA CYS A 212 10.51 1.87 -0.57
C CYS A 212 9.72 1.80 -1.89
N GLN A 213 10.35 1.29 -2.94
CA GLN A 213 9.72 1.13 -4.24
C GLN A 213 9.98 -0.27 -4.80
N SER A 214 9.05 -0.76 -5.62
CA SER A 214 9.20 -2.00 -6.39
C SER A 214 8.39 -1.95 -7.69
N ILE A 215 8.72 -2.81 -8.65
CA ILE A 215 7.99 -2.94 -9.92
C ILE A 215 7.57 -4.40 -10.06
N HIS A 216 6.30 -4.60 -10.38
CA HIS A 216 5.72 -5.94 -10.45
C HIS A 216 5.17 -6.23 -11.83
N LEU A 217 5.66 -7.32 -12.44
CA LEU A 217 5.04 -7.87 -13.65
C LEU A 217 3.69 -8.48 -13.27
N ARG A 218 2.69 -8.25 -14.12
CA ARG A 218 1.32 -8.71 -13.94
C ARG A 218 0.98 -9.81 -14.96
N LEU A 219 -0.12 -10.52 -14.72
CA LEU A 219 -0.52 -11.65 -15.58
C LEU A 219 -0.91 -11.20 -16.98
N LYS A 220 -1.64 -10.09 -17.13
CA LYS A 220 -2.23 -9.63 -18.39
C LYS A 220 -1.97 -8.17 -18.69
N GLU A 221 -1.94 -7.33 -17.65
CA GLU A 221 -1.79 -5.89 -17.78
C GLU A 221 -0.30 -5.48 -17.82
N ALA A 222 -0.04 -4.23 -18.14
CA ALA A 222 1.30 -3.64 -18.01
C ALA A 222 1.81 -3.74 -16.58
N PRO A 223 3.14 -3.71 -16.36
CA PRO A 223 3.71 -3.71 -15.01
C PRO A 223 3.12 -2.61 -14.13
N ILE A 224 3.04 -2.88 -12.83
CA ILE A 224 2.61 -1.89 -11.85
C ILE A 224 3.80 -1.51 -10.96
N ALA A 225 3.96 -0.21 -10.72
CA ALA A 225 4.89 0.30 -9.72
C ALA A 225 4.19 0.43 -8.38
N LEU A 226 4.82 -0.01 -7.31
CA LEU A 226 4.33 0.17 -5.95
C LEU A 226 5.28 1.08 -5.16
N THR A 227 4.71 2.08 -4.48
CA THR A 227 5.39 2.73 -3.36
C THR A 227 4.91 2.09 -2.06
N HIS A 228 5.85 1.65 -1.26
CA HIS A 228 5.62 1.08 0.05
C HIS A 228 5.94 2.13 1.10
N TYR A 229 4.94 2.66 1.76
CA TYR A 229 5.10 3.52 2.92
C TYR A 229 5.00 2.67 4.18
N TRP A 230 6.04 2.65 5.00
CA TRP A 230 6.01 1.97 6.29
C TRP A 230 5.98 2.98 7.42
N VAL A 231 4.94 2.87 8.21
CA VAL A 231 4.63 3.78 9.31
C VAL A 231 4.86 3.04 10.63
N SER A 232 5.71 3.59 11.48
CA SER A 232 5.94 3.04 12.82
C SER A 232 4.77 3.35 13.73
N MET A 233 4.13 2.30 14.24
CA MET A 233 3.08 2.38 15.24
C MET A 233 3.60 2.03 16.65
N VAL A 234 4.93 1.85 16.79
CA VAL A 234 5.57 1.35 18.02
C VAL A 234 5.78 2.43 19.09
N HIS A 235 5.97 3.70 18.70
CA HIS A 235 6.47 4.77 19.57
C HIS A 235 5.39 5.66 20.20
N LEU A 236 4.18 5.16 20.31
CA LEU A 236 3.04 5.92 20.82
C LEU A 236 2.69 5.52 22.27
N ARG A 237 3.69 5.53 23.13
CA ARG A 237 3.53 5.39 24.58
C ARG A 237 3.75 6.70 25.29
#